data_ffbd1a9df43814d5ec0022519ef2a9f6
#
_entry.id   ffbd1a9df43814d5ec0022519ef2a9f6
#
_cell.length_a   1.000
_cell.length_b   1.000
_cell.length_c   1.000
_cell.angle_alpha   90.00
_cell.angle_beta   90.00
_cell.angle_gamma   90.00
#
_symmetry.space_group_name_H-M   'P 1'
#
loop_
_entity.id
_entity.type
_entity.pdbx_description
1 polymer ?
#
loop_
_entity_poly.entity_id
_entity_poly.type
_entity_poly.pdbx_seq_one_letter_code
_entity_poly.pdbx_strand_id
1 'polypeptide(L)'
;MEISKDLKDGIELARDILDKQVVDRDETKMGRVDGLVLELRDGRPPRVDSIEMGGVVLARRIHPRLARWVDGWRRRFGIRKTAVYRVPWPAVEEITSYHLKLDVAACDTPAFDWENWLQDHVIAHIPAAAKGGAQE
;
A
#
# COMPACT_ATOMS: atom_id res chain seq x y z
N MET A 1 9.86 6.60 -15.26
CA MET A 1 10.35 6.42 -13.87
C MET A 1 11.57 7.29 -13.65
N GLU A 2 11.46 8.22 -12.74
CA GLU A 2 12.57 9.07 -12.32
C GLU A 2 13.15 8.56 -11.00
N ILE A 3 14.47 8.56 -10.88
CA ILE A 3 15.18 8.09 -9.69
C ILE A 3 15.95 9.28 -9.12
N SER A 4 15.73 9.58 -7.84
CA SER A 4 16.42 10.66 -7.14
C SER A 4 17.95 10.51 -7.22
N LYS A 5 18.65 11.63 -7.21
CA LYS A 5 20.11 11.67 -7.30
C LYS A 5 20.79 10.84 -6.20
N ASP A 6 20.18 10.76 -5.04
CA ASP A 6 20.72 10.03 -3.88
C ASP A 6 20.69 8.50 -4.05
N LEU A 7 19.91 8.00 -5.05
CA LEU A 7 19.75 6.57 -5.35
C LEU A 7 20.42 6.16 -6.67
N LYS A 8 21.20 7.05 -7.30
CA LYS A 8 21.81 6.79 -8.61
C LYS A 8 22.89 5.70 -8.62
N ASP A 9 23.48 5.41 -7.46
CA ASP A 9 24.51 4.37 -7.32
C ASP A 9 23.94 2.95 -7.23
N GLY A 10 22.62 2.81 -7.31
CA GLY A 10 21.86 1.56 -7.27
C GLY A 10 20.77 1.58 -6.22
N ILE A 11 19.71 0.82 -6.48
CA ILE A 11 18.57 0.68 -5.57
C ILE A 11 18.64 -0.69 -4.91
N GLU A 12 18.72 -0.70 -3.59
CA GLU A 12 18.55 -1.91 -2.80
C GLU A 12 17.07 -2.14 -2.47
N LEU A 13 16.43 -3.08 -3.16
CA LEU A 13 14.98 -3.30 -3.08
C LEU A 13 14.46 -3.43 -1.65
N ALA A 14 15.18 -4.14 -0.78
CA ALA A 14 14.75 -4.35 0.60
C ALA A 14 14.87 -3.09 1.46
N ARG A 15 15.89 -2.27 1.23
CA ARG A 15 16.15 -1.06 2.00
C ARG A 15 15.41 0.16 1.43
N ASP A 16 15.41 0.28 0.10
CA ASP A 16 15.03 1.53 -0.54
C ASP A 16 13.58 1.50 -1.06
N ILE A 17 12.94 0.32 -1.15
CA ILE A 17 11.58 0.17 -1.65
C ILE A 17 10.62 -0.36 -0.58
N LEU A 18 10.97 -1.42 0.16
CA LEU A 18 10.10 -1.93 1.22
C LEU A 18 9.90 -0.90 2.32
N ASP A 19 8.70 -0.88 2.88
CA ASP A 19 8.25 0.05 3.92
C ASP A 19 8.24 1.54 3.51
N LYS A 20 8.59 1.86 2.24
CA LYS A 20 8.57 3.21 1.73
C LYS A 20 7.14 3.74 1.60
N GLN A 21 6.95 5.00 1.97
CA GLN A 21 5.67 5.69 1.78
C GLN A 21 5.31 5.73 0.30
N VAL A 22 4.08 5.38 -0.01
CA VAL A 22 3.52 5.50 -1.37
C VAL A 22 2.63 6.72 -1.42
N VAL A 23 2.77 7.51 -2.48
CA VAL A 23 1.93 8.66 -2.78
C VAL A 23 1.37 8.53 -4.19
N ASP A 24 0.22 9.12 -4.43
CA ASP A 24 -0.38 9.23 -5.75
C ASP A 24 0.20 10.39 -6.57
N ARG A 25 -0.35 10.64 -7.75
CA ARG A 25 0.07 11.76 -8.61
C ARG A 25 -0.09 13.13 -7.97
N ASP A 26 -1.03 13.28 -7.03
CA ASP A 26 -1.35 14.51 -6.30
C ASP A 26 -0.67 14.57 -4.93
N GLU A 27 0.33 13.70 -4.69
CA GLU A 27 1.09 13.55 -3.44
C GLU A 27 0.24 13.11 -2.24
N THR A 28 -0.97 12.58 -2.49
CA THR A 28 -1.80 12.00 -1.44
C THR A 28 -1.21 10.68 -0.96
N LYS A 29 -1.07 10.53 0.34
CA LYS A 29 -0.52 9.31 0.95
C LYS A 29 -1.48 8.14 0.77
N MET A 30 -1.02 7.08 0.12
CA MET A 30 -1.80 5.86 -0.15
C MET A 30 -1.48 4.71 0.81
N GLY A 31 -0.38 4.80 1.55
CA GLY A 31 0.09 3.72 2.42
C GLY A 31 1.59 3.48 2.26
N ARG A 32 2.02 2.24 2.46
CA ARG A 32 3.42 1.82 2.33
C ARG A 32 3.55 0.58 1.46
N VAL A 33 4.74 0.39 0.92
CA VAL A 33 5.10 -0.84 0.20
C VAL A 33 5.29 -1.96 1.21
N ASP A 34 4.35 -2.90 1.26
CA ASP A 34 4.39 -4.05 2.17
C ASP A 34 5.07 -5.27 1.55
N GLY A 35 5.14 -5.35 0.23
CA GLY A 35 5.76 -6.45 -0.48
C GLY A 35 6.18 -6.10 -1.90
N LEU A 36 7.06 -6.95 -2.45
CA LEU A 36 7.51 -6.89 -3.83
C LEU A 36 7.27 -8.24 -4.51
N VAL A 37 6.77 -8.21 -5.72
CA VAL A 37 6.65 -9.38 -6.59
C VAL A 37 7.76 -9.33 -7.62
N LEU A 38 8.55 -10.40 -7.67
CA LEU A 38 9.64 -10.55 -8.62
C LEU A 38 9.29 -11.62 -9.64
N GLU A 39 9.47 -11.30 -10.91
CA GLU A 39 9.43 -12.27 -12.00
C GLU A 39 10.81 -12.93 -12.13
N LEU A 40 10.85 -14.24 -11.92
CA LEU A 40 12.05 -15.04 -12.18
C LEU A 40 12.08 -15.42 -13.66
N ARG A 41 13.22 -15.22 -14.30
CA ARG A 41 13.41 -15.50 -15.73
C ARG A 41 14.62 -16.41 -15.94
N ASP A 42 14.43 -17.49 -16.67
CA ASP A 42 15.50 -18.45 -16.92
C ASP A 42 16.70 -17.77 -17.61
N GLY A 43 17.88 -17.92 -17.02
CA GLY A 43 19.13 -17.39 -17.52
C GLY A 43 19.24 -15.86 -17.56
N ARG A 44 18.32 -15.12 -16.92
CA ARG A 44 18.32 -13.66 -16.82
C ARG A 44 18.13 -13.19 -15.37
N PRO A 45 18.58 -11.98 -15.02
CA PRO A 45 18.30 -11.42 -13.70
C PRO A 45 16.80 -11.31 -13.43
N PRO A 46 16.35 -11.49 -12.18
CA PRO A 46 14.97 -11.22 -11.79
C PRO A 46 14.54 -9.79 -12.13
N ARG A 47 13.26 -9.61 -12.40
CA ARG A 47 12.68 -8.29 -12.63
C ARG A 47 11.60 -8.01 -11.59
N VAL A 48 11.49 -6.76 -11.13
CA VAL A 48 10.34 -6.34 -10.33
C VAL A 48 9.11 -6.30 -11.23
N ASP A 49 8.10 -7.08 -10.88
CA ASP A 49 6.82 -7.14 -11.60
C ASP A 49 5.83 -6.12 -11.01
N SER A 50 5.68 -6.13 -9.71
CA SER A 50 4.72 -5.27 -9.03
C SER A 50 5.11 -5.04 -7.57
N ILE A 51 4.53 -4.00 -6.97
CA ILE A 51 4.55 -3.75 -5.53
C ILE A 51 3.21 -4.20 -4.93
N GLU A 52 3.24 -4.64 -3.69
CA GLU A 52 2.07 -5.02 -2.92
C GLU A 52 1.89 -4.11 -1.72
N MET A 53 0.65 -3.67 -1.49
CA MET A 53 0.23 -2.85 -0.37
C MET A 53 -0.96 -3.50 0.32
N GLY A 54 -1.04 -3.38 1.64
CA GLY A 54 -2.19 -3.84 2.43
C GLY A 54 -1.83 -4.75 3.60
N GLY A 55 -2.59 -4.63 4.68
CA GLY A 55 -2.31 -5.31 5.95
C GLY A 55 -2.23 -6.84 5.90
N VAL A 56 -2.84 -7.48 4.90
CA VAL A 56 -2.73 -8.94 4.69
C VAL A 56 -1.32 -9.33 4.25
N VAL A 57 -0.65 -8.49 3.45
CA VAL A 57 0.75 -8.72 3.04
C VAL A 57 1.64 -8.67 4.26
N LEU A 58 1.48 -7.64 5.10
CA LEU A 58 2.23 -7.48 6.34
C LEU A 58 1.99 -8.67 7.29
N ALA A 59 0.74 -9.09 7.48
CA ALA A 59 0.39 -10.25 8.31
C ALA A 59 1.05 -11.55 7.80
N ARG A 60 1.14 -11.73 6.49
CA ARG A 60 1.82 -12.88 5.86
C ARG A 60 3.33 -12.86 6.09
N ARG A 61 3.96 -11.68 6.08
CA ARG A 61 5.39 -11.51 6.40
C ARG A 61 5.71 -11.90 7.84
N ILE A 62 4.82 -11.57 8.79
CA ILE A 62 5.03 -11.87 10.22
C ILE A 62 4.80 -13.36 10.47
N HIS A 63 3.66 -13.90 10.10
CA HIS A 63 3.35 -15.32 10.29
C HIS A 63 2.20 -15.80 9.38
N PRO A 64 2.34 -16.95 8.68
CA PRO A 64 1.30 -17.46 7.76
C PRO A 64 -0.04 -17.76 8.43
N ARG A 65 -0.03 -18.18 9.73
CA ARG A 65 -1.26 -18.42 10.50
C ARG A 65 -2.01 -17.13 10.82
N LEU A 66 -1.28 -16.02 11.08
CA LEU A 66 -1.85 -14.71 11.31
C LEU A 66 -2.56 -14.21 10.05
N ALA A 67 -1.95 -14.38 8.88
CA ALA A 67 -2.58 -14.01 7.61
C ALA A 67 -3.92 -14.73 7.39
N ARG A 68 -4.00 -16.04 7.70
CA ARG A 68 -5.25 -16.82 7.60
C ARG A 68 -6.31 -16.34 8.61
N TRP A 69 -5.88 -15.97 9.81
CA TRP A 69 -6.78 -15.44 10.84
C TRP A 69 -7.34 -14.07 10.42
N VAL A 70 -6.49 -13.16 9.96
CA VAL A 70 -6.88 -11.84 9.43
C VAL A 70 -7.83 -12.00 8.24
N ASP A 71 -7.55 -12.93 7.32
CA ASP A 71 -8.41 -13.21 6.16
C ASP A 71 -9.77 -13.80 6.59
N GLY A 72 -9.80 -14.68 7.60
CA GLY A 72 -11.02 -15.21 8.19
C GLY A 72 -11.89 -14.13 8.84
N TRP A 73 -11.29 -13.23 9.60
CA TRP A 73 -11.96 -12.07 10.18
C TRP A 73 -12.52 -11.14 9.10
N ARG A 74 -11.73 -10.84 8.10
CA ARG A 74 -12.11 -10.03 6.96
C ARG A 74 -13.37 -10.57 6.26
N ARG A 75 -13.42 -11.89 6.02
CA ARG A 75 -14.58 -12.58 5.41
C ARG A 75 -15.81 -12.51 6.32
N ARG A 76 -15.62 -12.66 7.62
CA ARG A 76 -16.69 -12.63 8.61
C ARG A 76 -17.38 -11.27 8.70
N PHE A 77 -16.62 -10.18 8.60
CA PHE A 77 -17.13 -8.82 8.71
C PHE A 77 -17.43 -8.16 7.36
N GLY A 78 -17.44 -8.93 6.27
CA GLY A 78 -17.82 -8.44 4.94
C GLY A 78 -16.83 -7.43 4.33
N ILE A 79 -15.62 -7.29 4.88
CA ILE A 79 -14.59 -6.38 4.39
C ILE A 79 -13.99 -6.99 3.11
N ARG A 80 -14.75 -6.95 2.02
CA ARG A 80 -14.37 -7.58 0.74
C ARG A 80 -13.22 -6.87 0.04
N LYS A 81 -12.99 -5.60 0.35
CA LYS A 81 -12.11 -4.71 -0.42
C LYS A 81 -10.70 -4.52 0.14
N THR A 82 -10.38 -5.09 1.31
CA THR A 82 -9.01 -5.08 1.84
C THR A 82 -8.16 -6.20 1.21
N ALA A 83 -8.34 -6.43 -0.09
CA ALA A 83 -7.46 -7.29 -0.84
C ALA A 83 -6.08 -6.63 -0.94
N VAL A 84 -5.03 -7.46 -1.03
CA VAL A 84 -3.70 -6.99 -1.40
C VAL A 84 -3.84 -6.12 -2.65
N TYR A 85 -3.53 -4.83 -2.52
CA TYR A 85 -3.51 -3.95 -3.66
C TYR A 85 -2.16 -4.11 -4.35
N ARG A 86 -2.21 -4.61 -5.57
CA ARG A 86 -1.02 -4.85 -6.38
C ARG A 86 -0.92 -3.79 -7.46
N VAL A 87 0.18 -3.04 -7.44
CA VAL A 87 0.47 -2.01 -8.42
C VAL A 87 1.58 -2.50 -9.34
N PRO A 88 1.35 -2.57 -10.66
CA PRO A 88 2.37 -2.93 -11.63
C PRO A 88 3.57 -1.97 -11.55
N TRP A 89 4.79 -2.51 -11.65
CA TRP A 89 6.00 -1.69 -11.59
C TRP A 89 6.05 -0.53 -12.59
N PRO A 90 5.53 -0.66 -13.82
CA PRO A 90 5.47 0.46 -14.77
C PRO A 90 4.64 1.67 -14.32
N ALA A 91 3.75 1.50 -13.33
CA ALA A 91 2.97 2.61 -12.76
C ALA A 91 3.77 3.45 -11.74
N VAL A 92 4.98 3.03 -11.41
CA VAL A 92 5.91 3.81 -10.57
C VAL A 92 6.50 4.93 -11.41
N GLU A 93 6.16 6.16 -11.06
CA GLU A 93 6.63 7.37 -11.76
C GLU A 93 7.98 7.84 -11.24
N GLU A 94 8.11 7.90 -9.90
CA GLU A 94 9.29 8.43 -9.24
C GLU A 94 9.65 7.65 -7.98
N ILE A 95 10.94 7.50 -7.72
CA ILE A 95 11.49 6.92 -6.50
C ILE A 95 12.43 7.94 -5.85
N THR A 96 12.04 8.43 -4.67
CA THR A 96 12.85 9.32 -3.86
C THR A 96 13.39 8.60 -2.63
N SER A 97 14.22 9.26 -1.84
CA SER A 97 14.67 8.73 -0.53
C SER A 97 13.51 8.57 0.47
N TYR A 98 12.42 9.33 0.31
CA TYR A 98 11.33 9.41 1.29
C TYR A 98 10.05 8.69 0.85
N HIS A 99 9.72 8.75 -0.44
CA HIS A 99 8.47 8.18 -0.97
C HIS A 99 8.66 7.58 -2.37
N LEU A 100 7.67 6.80 -2.75
CA LEU A 100 7.49 6.22 -4.07
C LEU A 100 6.21 6.81 -4.65
N LYS A 101 6.33 7.52 -5.77
CA LYS A 101 5.21 8.16 -6.44
C LYS A 101 4.65 7.27 -7.54
N LEU A 102 3.33 7.15 -7.57
CA LEU A 102 2.60 6.38 -8.57
C LEU A 102 1.85 7.29 -9.54
N ASP A 103 1.82 6.91 -10.80
CA ASP A 103 0.95 7.55 -11.81
C ASP A 103 -0.49 7.00 -11.72
N VAL A 104 -1.11 7.14 -10.56
CA VAL A 104 -2.51 6.79 -10.30
C VAL A 104 -3.14 7.83 -9.38
N ALA A 105 -4.46 7.98 -9.44
CA ALA A 105 -5.18 8.77 -8.45
C ALA A 105 -5.61 7.85 -7.28
N ALA A 106 -5.36 8.26 -6.06
CA ALA A 106 -5.65 7.45 -4.87
C ALA A 106 -7.14 7.14 -4.73
N CYS A 107 -8.02 8.06 -5.15
CA CYS A 107 -9.47 7.87 -5.15
C CYS A 107 -9.95 6.72 -6.08
N ASP A 108 -9.18 6.39 -7.12
CA ASP A 108 -9.49 5.32 -8.07
C ASP A 108 -8.97 3.95 -7.58
N THR A 109 -8.39 3.91 -6.39
CA THR A 109 -7.75 2.71 -5.84
C THR A 109 -8.42 2.27 -4.54
N PRO A 110 -8.32 0.98 -4.17
CA PRO A 110 -8.83 0.49 -2.88
C PRO A 110 -7.95 0.90 -1.67
N ALA A 111 -7.00 1.83 -1.84
CA ALA A 111 -6.07 2.22 -0.79
C ALA A 111 -6.79 2.76 0.46
N PHE A 112 -7.89 3.50 0.27
CA PHE A 112 -8.68 4.08 1.35
C PHE A 112 -9.93 3.28 1.74
N ASP A 113 -10.20 2.14 1.12
CA ASP A 113 -11.40 1.36 1.40
C ASP A 113 -11.52 0.96 2.87
N TRP A 114 -10.40 0.69 3.54
CA TRP A 114 -10.38 0.37 4.96
C TRP A 114 -10.69 1.60 5.84
N GLU A 115 -10.09 2.73 5.54
CA GLU A 115 -10.30 3.97 6.29
C GLU A 115 -11.73 4.46 6.13
N ASN A 116 -12.26 4.44 4.92
CA ASN A 116 -13.66 4.77 4.64
C ASN A 116 -14.61 3.80 5.36
N TRP A 117 -14.34 2.49 5.30
CA TRP A 117 -15.14 1.51 6.02
C TRP A 117 -15.12 1.75 7.53
N LEU A 118 -13.95 2.03 8.11
CA LEU A 118 -13.78 2.32 9.53
C LEU A 118 -14.52 3.60 9.93
N GLN A 119 -14.44 4.62 9.10
CA GLN A 119 -15.16 5.87 9.30
C GLN A 119 -16.67 5.64 9.33
N ASP A 120 -17.21 4.91 8.37
CA ASP A 120 -18.65 4.68 8.22
C ASP A 120 -19.22 3.75 9.29
N HIS A 121 -18.46 2.72 9.71
CA HIS A 121 -18.99 1.66 10.57
C HIS A 121 -18.57 1.76 12.03
N VAL A 122 -17.53 2.48 12.34
CA VAL A 122 -17.01 2.60 13.70
C VAL A 122 -17.02 4.04 14.17
N ILE A 123 -16.33 4.95 13.46
CA ILE A 123 -16.14 6.33 13.91
C ILE A 123 -17.44 7.11 13.89
N ALA A 124 -18.28 6.93 12.86
CA ALA A 124 -19.59 7.59 12.76
C ALA A 124 -20.55 7.23 13.90
N HIS A 125 -20.33 6.09 14.56
CA HIS A 125 -21.15 5.62 15.67
C HIS A 125 -20.60 6.01 17.05
N ILE A 126 -19.46 6.70 17.14
CA ILE A 126 -18.89 7.19 18.39
C ILE A 126 -19.50 8.57 18.69
N PRO A 127 -20.26 8.76 19.81
CA PRO A 127 -20.96 10.02 20.10
C PRO A 127 -20.06 11.27 20.21
N ALA A 128 -18.76 11.08 20.47
CA ALA A 128 -17.79 12.17 20.60
C ALA A 128 -17.23 12.66 19.24
N ALA A 129 -17.27 11.85 18.19
CA ALA A 129 -16.74 12.21 16.88
C ALA A 129 -17.65 13.18 16.10
N ALA A 130 -18.95 13.22 16.43
CA ALA A 130 -19.93 14.10 15.79
C ALA A 130 -19.78 15.61 16.14
N LYS A 131 -18.95 15.97 17.12
CA LYS A 131 -18.76 17.37 17.55
C LYS A 131 -17.53 18.07 17.00
N GLY A 132 -16.69 17.38 16.21
CA GLY A 132 -15.43 17.94 15.66
C GLY A 132 -15.53 18.57 14.27
N GLY A 133 -16.70 18.53 13.63
CA GLY A 133 -16.87 18.96 12.22
C GLY A 133 -17.54 20.31 11.97
N ALA A 134 -17.64 21.17 13.00
CA ALA A 134 -18.22 22.49 12.83
C ALA A 134 -17.43 23.55 13.60
N GLN A 135 -16.31 23.99 13.03
CA GLN A 135 -15.77 25.34 13.22
C GLN A 135 -14.62 25.59 12.23
N GLU A 136 -14.89 26.56 11.37
CA GLU A 136 -14.05 27.40 10.51
C GLU A 136 -13.58 26.82 9.19
#